data_400f934d99846030241529a7b451ba48
#
_entry.id   400f934d99846030241529a7b451ba48
#
_cell.length_a   1.000
_cell.length_b   1.000
_cell.length_c   1.000
_cell.angle_alpha   90.00
_cell.angle_beta   90.00
_cell.angle_gamma   90.00
#
_symmetry.space_group_name_H-M   'P 1'
#
loop_
_entity.id
_entity.type
_entity.pdbx_description
1 polymer ?
#
loop_
_entity_poly.entity_id
_entity_poly.type
_entity_poly.pdbx_seq_one_letter_code
_entity_poly.pdbx_strand_id
1 'polypeptide(L)'
;MKNFPTAPLLRLSMLFLCLLGLHGLTSAQDKVQQVRVSTWVPAQHALNPALQTWIDSLKKASGGSINPILFPSEQLGKAMDHYDMARDGLTDFAFVNPGYQPGRFPIFAAASLPFEISNAKAGSAAIDAWYRAYAAKEMKEVKYCFAFAHDPGALHSRKKVLMPTDMKGMKIRPATSTIGQMVTLLGGTNVQASAPESRDAIERGVADAITFPWGSLTLFGIDKVVKFHMDVPLYVTPFVWVMNLDKYNGLSAAQKQAVDSHCNSEWAEKIGTAWADFEISGRTKLLADKANREIYSLNPSQLAAWKTAVAPVKQQWADEVKKRGDDPTAVMKALQQSLTKYKSAM
;
A
#
# COMPACT_ATOMS: atom_id res chain seq x y z
N MET A 1 -96.85 25.87 -43.52
CA MET A 1 -96.64 24.76 -44.39
C MET A 1 -95.23 24.78 -44.89
N LYS A 2 -94.55 23.70 -44.80
CA LYS A 2 -93.21 23.25 -45.20
C LYS A 2 -92.22 23.11 -44.06
N ASN A 3 -92.05 21.81 -43.65
CA ASN A 3 -91.09 21.27 -42.73
C ASN A 3 -89.68 21.36 -43.29
N PHE A 4 -88.71 21.76 -42.43
CA PHE A 4 -87.32 21.53 -42.71
C PHE A 4 -86.79 20.54 -41.66
N PRO A 5 -86.04 19.55 -42.07
CA PRO A 5 -85.53 18.55 -41.14
C PRO A 5 -84.27 19.02 -40.45
N THR A 6 -84.17 18.70 -39.16
CA THR A 6 -83.02 18.92 -38.33
C THR A 6 -81.91 17.92 -38.68
N ALA A 7 -80.73 18.43 -39.03
CA ALA A 7 -79.54 17.60 -39.20
C ALA A 7 -78.84 17.33 -37.83
N PRO A 8 -78.34 16.13 -37.57
CA PRO A 8 -77.63 15.84 -36.33
C PRO A 8 -76.22 16.43 -36.36
N LEU A 9 -75.85 17.16 -35.33
CA LEU A 9 -74.52 17.62 -35.05
C LEU A 9 -73.56 16.41 -34.79
N LEU A 10 -72.67 16.18 -35.74
CA LEU A 10 -71.56 15.27 -35.59
C LEU A 10 -70.60 15.80 -34.55
N ARG A 11 -70.57 15.17 -33.37
CA ARG A 11 -69.56 15.44 -32.34
C ARG A 11 -68.25 14.88 -32.82
N LEU A 12 -67.38 15.74 -33.36
CA LEU A 12 -65.97 15.39 -33.65
C LEU A 12 -65.20 15.39 -32.32
N SER A 13 -65.08 14.19 -31.74
CA SER A 13 -64.24 13.97 -30.57
C SER A 13 -62.79 14.11 -31.00
N MET A 14 -62.21 15.26 -30.69
CA MET A 14 -60.79 15.54 -30.85
C MET A 14 -59.99 14.67 -29.83
N LEU A 15 -59.51 13.51 -30.25
CA LEU A 15 -58.56 12.67 -29.50
C LEU A 15 -57.25 13.42 -29.49
N PHE A 16 -57.05 14.21 -28.43
CA PHE A 16 -55.72 14.81 -28.13
C PHE A 16 -54.85 13.68 -27.64
N LEU A 17 -54.10 13.08 -28.55
CA LEU A 17 -53.04 12.09 -28.25
C LEU A 17 -51.93 12.85 -27.50
N CYS A 18 -51.93 12.74 -26.18
CA CYS A 18 -50.79 13.12 -25.38
C CYS A 18 -49.62 12.17 -25.70
N LEU A 19 -48.83 12.52 -26.72
CA LEU A 19 -47.46 12.05 -26.87
C LEU A 19 -46.67 12.66 -25.73
N LEU A 20 -46.80 12.04 -24.54
CA LEU A 20 -45.80 12.16 -23.50
C LEU A 20 -44.52 11.57 -24.08
N GLY A 21 -43.68 12.47 -24.60
CA GLY A 21 -42.33 12.13 -24.99
C GLY A 21 -41.64 11.45 -23.81
N LEU A 22 -41.47 10.16 -23.86
CA LEU A 22 -40.39 9.46 -23.13
C LEU A 22 -39.10 10.12 -23.62
N HIS A 23 -38.72 11.22 -22.99
CA HIS A 23 -37.35 11.65 -22.99
C HIS A 23 -36.61 10.56 -22.24
N GLY A 24 -36.25 9.52 -22.97
CA GLY A 24 -35.23 8.57 -22.50
C GLY A 24 -34.06 9.44 -22.05
N LEU A 25 -33.80 9.43 -20.75
CA LEU A 25 -32.54 9.90 -20.21
C LEU A 25 -31.46 9.09 -20.93
N THR A 26 -31.03 9.54 -22.09
CA THR A 26 -29.77 9.11 -22.67
C THR A 26 -28.73 9.55 -21.67
N SER A 27 -28.42 8.66 -20.73
CA SER A 27 -27.24 8.82 -19.90
C SER A 27 -26.10 9.00 -20.89
N ALA A 28 -25.61 10.23 -21.01
CA ALA A 28 -24.45 10.50 -21.84
C ALA A 28 -23.36 9.56 -21.36
N GLN A 29 -22.94 8.61 -22.18
CA GLN A 29 -21.93 7.66 -21.82
C GLN A 29 -20.66 8.44 -21.46
N ASP A 30 -20.18 8.25 -20.23
CA ASP A 30 -18.97 8.92 -19.77
C ASP A 30 -17.81 8.70 -20.74
N LYS A 31 -17.07 9.77 -21.03
CA LYS A 31 -15.84 9.66 -21.83
C LYS A 31 -14.89 8.68 -21.19
N VAL A 32 -14.43 7.69 -21.96
CA VAL A 32 -13.47 6.71 -21.47
C VAL A 32 -12.19 7.39 -21.02
N GLN A 33 -11.82 7.16 -19.76
CA GLN A 33 -10.59 7.62 -19.15
C GLN A 33 -9.55 6.51 -19.21
N GLN A 34 -8.47 6.72 -19.98
CA GLN A 34 -7.27 5.89 -19.86
C GLN A 34 -6.56 6.26 -18.57
N VAL A 35 -6.21 5.24 -17.76
CA VAL A 35 -5.63 5.43 -16.44
C VAL A 35 -4.36 4.59 -16.33
N ARG A 36 -3.23 5.27 -16.11
CA ARG A 36 -1.92 4.65 -15.92
C ARG A 36 -1.75 4.21 -14.47
N VAL A 37 -1.44 2.94 -14.28
CA VAL A 37 -1.26 2.33 -12.96
C VAL A 37 0.19 1.89 -12.83
N SER A 38 0.96 2.51 -11.94
CA SER A 38 2.40 2.28 -11.81
C SER A 38 2.74 1.45 -10.57
N THR A 39 3.52 0.39 -10.77
CA THR A 39 4.19 -0.34 -9.70
C THR A 39 5.67 -0.52 -10.00
N TRP A 40 6.47 -0.62 -8.95
CA TRP A 40 7.92 -0.82 -9.06
C TRP A 40 8.36 -2.27 -8.79
N VAL A 41 7.45 -3.13 -8.33
CA VAL A 41 7.78 -4.54 -8.11
C VAL A 41 7.94 -5.28 -9.44
N PRO A 42 8.80 -6.33 -9.49
CA PRO A 42 8.95 -7.18 -10.67
C PRO A 42 7.62 -7.71 -11.17
N ALA A 43 7.49 -7.92 -12.49
CA ALA A 43 6.24 -8.36 -13.12
C ALA A 43 5.65 -9.65 -12.49
N GLN A 44 6.52 -10.55 -11.99
CA GLN A 44 6.14 -11.82 -11.36
C GLN A 44 5.73 -11.68 -9.88
N HIS A 45 5.83 -10.48 -9.29
CA HIS A 45 5.47 -10.27 -7.89
C HIS A 45 3.96 -10.44 -7.68
N ALA A 46 3.58 -11.12 -6.59
CA ALA A 46 2.18 -11.45 -6.26
C ALA A 46 1.26 -10.21 -6.13
N LEU A 47 1.83 -9.04 -5.88
CA LEU A 47 1.09 -7.78 -5.85
C LEU A 47 0.46 -7.45 -7.22
N ASN A 48 1.14 -7.72 -8.35
CA ASN A 48 0.65 -7.34 -9.66
C ASN A 48 -0.66 -8.06 -10.04
N PRO A 49 -0.81 -9.40 -9.92
CA PRO A 49 -2.10 -10.06 -10.16
C PRO A 49 -3.19 -9.63 -9.17
N ALA A 50 -2.84 -9.31 -7.91
CA ALA A 50 -3.80 -8.77 -6.95
C ALA A 50 -4.32 -7.39 -7.37
N LEU A 51 -3.41 -6.51 -7.82
CA LEU A 51 -3.79 -5.21 -8.39
C LEU A 51 -4.55 -5.35 -9.71
N GLN A 52 -4.23 -6.35 -10.54
CA GLN A 52 -5.01 -6.62 -11.75
C GLN A 52 -6.46 -6.97 -11.41
N THR A 53 -6.69 -7.75 -10.35
CA THR A 53 -8.05 -8.03 -9.86
C THR A 53 -8.78 -6.75 -9.43
N TRP A 54 -8.09 -5.84 -8.76
CA TRP A 54 -8.63 -4.51 -8.40
C TRP A 54 -8.94 -3.68 -9.66
N ILE A 55 -8.04 -3.65 -10.64
CA ILE A 55 -8.17 -2.96 -11.93
C ILE A 55 -9.41 -3.47 -12.69
N ASP A 56 -9.56 -4.78 -12.80
CA ASP A 56 -10.66 -5.40 -13.54
C ASP A 56 -12.02 -5.11 -12.86
N SER A 57 -12.02 -5.12 -11.51
CA SER A 57 -13.20 -4.76 -10.72
C SER A 57 -13.58 -3.30 -10.92
N LEU A 58 -12.61 -2.37 -10.87
CA LEU A 58 -12.84 -0.94 -11.12
C LEU A 58 -13.35 -0.69 -12.54
N LYS A 59 -12.74 -1.33 -13.54
CA LYS A 59 -13.18 -1.25 -14.94
C LYS A 59 -14.63 -1.72 -15.09
N LYS A 60 -14.98 -2.83 -14.47
CA LYS A 60 -16.35 -3.37 -14.47
C LYS A 60 -17.33 -2.41 -13.77
N ALA A 61 -16.98 -1.91 -12.58
CA ALA A 61 -17.83 -1.00 -11.80
C ALA A 61 -18.09 0.32 -12.49
N SER A 62 -17.14 0.81 -13.30
CA SER A 62 -17.28 2.03 -14.10
C SER A 62 -17.98 1.80 -15.46
N GLY A 63 -18.48 0.58 -15.74
CA GLY A 63 -19.04 0.24 -17.07
C GLY A 63 -18.01 0.39 -18.20
N GLY A 64 -16.71 0.27 -17.92
CA GLY A 64 -15.62 0.46 -18.87
C GLY A 64 -15.24 1.92 -19.13
N SER A 65 -15.90 2.89 -18.49
CA SER A 65 -15.55 4.32 -18.64
C SER A 65 -14.24 4.71 -17.95
N ILE A 66 -13.72 3.87 -17.03
CA ILE A 66 -12.35 3.91 -16.53
C ILE A 66 -11.64 2.67 -17.07
N ASN A 67 -10.53 2.87 -17.77
CA ASN A 67 -9.72 1.81 -18.36
C ASN A 67 -8.28 1.87 -17.82
N PRO A 68 -7.99 1.24 -16.66
CA PRO A 68 -6.66 1.23 -16.07
C PRO A 68 -5.73 0.26 -16.81
N ILE A 69 -4.46 0.66 -16.97
CA ILE A 69 -3.40 -0.15 -17.57
C ILE A 69 -2.24 -0.20 -16.57
N LEU A 70 -1.82 -1.42 -16.22
CA LEU A 70 -0.74 -1.68 -15.26
C LEU A 70 0.64 -1.60 -15.95
N PHE A 71 1.54 -0.84 -15.35
CA PHE A 71 2.95 -0.67 -15.72
C PHE A 71 3.83 -1.11 -14.54
N PRO A 72 4.27 -2.39 -14.49
CA PRO A 72 5.12 -2.91 -13.41
C PRO A 72 6.60 -2.60 -13.65
N SER A 73 7.47 -3.03 -12.70
CA SER A 73 8.93 -3.05 -12.84
C SER A 73 9.55 -1.68 -13.17
N GLU A 74 9.07 -0.61 -12.51
CA GLU A 74 9.58 0.76 -12.71
C GLU A 74 9.44 1.30 -14.16
N GLN A 75 8.53 0.77 -14.98
CA GLN A 75 8.37 1.19 -16.37
C GLN A 75 8.04 2.68 -16.52
N LEU A 76 7.35 3.29 -15.55
CA LEU A 76 7.01 4.72 -15.58
C LEU A 76 7.96 5.58 -14.74
N GLY A 77 8.74 4.99 -13.83
CA GLY A 77 9.69 5.71 -12.98
C GLY A 77 10.16 4.90 -11.78
N LYS A 78 11.14 5.44 -11.08
CA LYS A 78 11.81 4.78 -9.96
C LYS A 78 10.93 4.64 -8.73
N ALA A 79 11.12 3.55 -7.96
CA ALA A 79 10.34 3.23 -6.76
C ALA A 79 10.26 4.38 -5.75
N MET A 80 11.35 5.14 -5.59
CA MET A 80 11.40 6.26 -4.65
C MET A 80 10.56 7.47 -5.08
N ASP A 81 10.24 7.59 -6.39
CA ASP A 81 9.59 8.76 -6.98
C ASP A 81 8.07 8.61 -7.10
N HIS A 82 7.51 7.43 -6.81
CA HIS A 82 6.11 7.09 -7.12
C HIS A 82 5.08 8.02 -6.47
N TYR A 83 5.35 8.55 -5.26
CA TYR A 83 4.45 9.54 -4.67
C TYR A 83 4.44 10.84 -5.48
N ASP A 84 5.62 11.35 -5.83
CA ASP A 84 5.74 12.59 -6.60
C ASP A 84 5.21 12.39 -8.03
N MET A 85 5.42 11.22 -8.63
CA MET A 85 4.84 10.87 -9.92
C MET A 85 3.30 10.91 -9.90
N ALA A 86 2.66 10.42 -8.83
CA ALA A 86 1.22 10.52 -8.67
C ALA A 86 0.77 11.97 -8.45
N ARG A 87 1.49 12.74 -7.59
CA ARG A 87 1.23 14.15 -7.37
C ARG A 87 1.28 14.95 -8.68
N ASP A 88 2.34 14.75 -9.46
CA ASP A 88 2.64 15.54 -10.65
C ASP A 88 1.95 15.02 -11.93
N GLY A 89 1.13 13.96 -11.82
CA GLY A 89 0.36 13.41 -12.94
C GLY A 89 1.19 12.60 -13.95
N LEU A 90 2.40 12.16 -13.58
CA LEU A 90 3.19 11.25 -14.42
C LEU A 90 2.59 9.84 -14.43
N THR A 91 1.88 9.47 -13.38
CA THR A 91 1.01 8.29 -13.29
C THR A 91 -0.32 8.68 -12.67
N ASP A 92 -1.39 7.93 -13.00
CA ASP A 92 -2.72 8.24 -12.47
C ASP A 92 -2.98 7.47 -11.15
N PHE A 93 -2.53 6.21 -11.04
CA PHE A 93 -2.43 5.47 -9.78
C PHE A 93 -1.00 5.03 -9.52
N ALA A 94 -0.57 5.09 -8.27
CA ALA A 94 0.76 4.70 -7.86
C ALA A 94 0.76 3.79 -6.62
N PHE A 95 1.61 2.76 -6.68
CA PHE A 95 2.02 1.96 -5.54
C PHE A 95 3.21 2.63 -4.86
N VAL A 96 3.01 3.14 -3.66
CA VAL A 96 3.99 3.99 -2.96
C VAL A 96 4.46 3.32 -1.67
N ASN A 97 5.77 3.36 -1.42
CA ASN A 97 6.36 3.17 -0.10
C ASN A 97 6.65 4.55 0.53
N PRO A 98 5.79 5.07 1.41
CA PRO A 98 6.02 6.36 2.06
C PRO A 98 7.31 6.39 2.90
N GLY A 99 7.78 5.22 3.35
CA GLY A 99 9.04 5.06 4.08
C GLY A 99 10.30 5.35 3.26
N TYR A 100 10.20 5.56 1.94
CA TYR A 100 11.29 6.04 1.09
C TYR A 100 11.47 7.56 1.17
N GLN A 101 10.56 8.29 1.80
CA GLN A 101 10.59 9.75 1.92
C GLN A 101 10.68 10.17 3.38
N PRO A 102 11.90 10.21 3.98
CA PRO A 102 12.10 10.49 5.40
C PRO A 102 11.43 11.78 5.85
N GLY A 103 10.69 11.73 6.97
CA GLY A 103 10.05 12.89 7.57
C GLY A 103 8.85 13.49 6.82
N ARG A 104 8.46 12.94 5.66
CA ARG A 104 7.32 13.47 4.89
C ARG A 104 5.98 13.00 5.47
N PHE A 105 5.90 11.75 5.95
CA PHE A 105 4.68 11.09 6.43
C PHE A 105 4.87 10.53 7.85
N PRO A 106 5.10 11.39 8.87
CA PRO A 106 5.45 10.92 10.21
C PRO A 106 4.30 10.17 10.89
N ILE A 107 3.03 10.53 10.67
CA ILE A 107 1.91 9.77 11.23
C ILE A 107 1.90 8.36 10.64
N PHE A 108 1.95 8.23 9.32
CA PHE A 108 1.96 6.94 8.63
C PHE A 108 3.12 6.04 9.06
N ALA A 109 4.27 6.63 9.38
CA ALA A 109 5.47 5.93 9.82
C ALA A 109 5.28 5.11 11.11
N ALA A 110 4.25 5.41 11.93
CA ALA A 110 3.90 4.61 13.11
C ALA A 110 3.67 3.13 12.79
N ALA A 111 3.06 2.83 11.64
CA ALA A 111 2.81 1.46 11.21
C ALA A 111 4.10 0.70 10.79
N SER A 112 5.25 1.39 10.67
CA SER A 112 6.57 0.79 10.41
C SER A 112 7.38 0.54 11.69
N LEU A 113 6.88 0.92 12.86
CA LEU A 113 7.61 0.72 14.12
C LEU A 113 7.87 -0.77 14.37
N PRO A 114 9.06 -1.13 14.88
CA PRO A 114 9.39 -2.52 15.18
C PRO A 114 8.43 -3.15 16.20
N PHE A 115 8.07 -4.41 15.98
CA PHE A 115 7.28 -5.22 16.90
C PHE A 115 5.87 -4.68 17.21
N GLU A 116 5.22 -3.96 16.30
CA GLU A 116 3.84 -3.48 16.52
C GLU A 116 2.80 -4.35 15.79
N ILE A 117 3.12 -4.94 14.64
CA ILE A 117 2.16 -5.63 13.76
C ILE A 117 2.57 -7.08 13.53
N SER A 118 1.66 -8.02 13.85
CA SER A 118 1.91 -9.46 13.85
C SER A 118 1.65 -10.15 12.51
N ASN A 119 0.77 -9.60 11.66
CA ASN A 119 0.41 -10.16 10.35
C ASN A 119 -0.13 -9.08 9.43
N ALA A 120 0.05 -9.25 8.12
CA ALA A 120 -0.40 -8.29 7.14
C ALA A 120 -1.85 -8.51 6.66
N LYS A 121 -2.42 -9.72 6.79
CA LYS A 121 -3.78 -9.98 6.33
C LYS A 121 -4.77 -9.03 6.98
N ALA A 122 -4.97 -9.19 8.28
CA ALA A 122 -5.81 -8.28 9.04
C ALA A 122 -5.13 -6.92 9.32
N GLY A 123 -3.80 -6.89 9.38
CA GLY A 123 -3.00 -5.68 9.56
C GLY A 123 -3.21 -4.64 8.46
N SER A 124 -3.40 -5.07 7.22
CA SER A 124 -3.67 -4.15 6.11
C SER A 124 -4.99 -3.40 6.30
N ALA A 125 -6.07 -4.10 6.65
CA ALA A 125 -7.34 -3.45 6.96
C ALA A 125 -7.23 -2.54 8.19
N ALA A 126 -6.47 -2.96 9.22
CA ALA A 126 -6.25 -2.16 10.42
C ALA A 126 -5.50 -0.86 10.13
N ILE A 127 -4.41 -0.94 9.36
CA ILE A 127 -3.62 0.22 8.95
C ILE A 127 -4.49 1.20 8.13
N ASP A 128 -5.23 0.68 7.16
CA ASP A 128 -6.09 1.51 6.32
C ASP A 128 -7.19 2.21 7.13
N ALA A 129 -7.93 1.45 7.95
CA ALA A 129 -9.00 1.99 8.78
C ALA A 129 -8.50 3.09 9.73
N TRP A 130 -7.32 2.90 10.33
CA TRP A 130 -6.69 3.90 11.18
C TRP A 130 -6.24 5.13 10.39
N TYR A 131 -5.51 4.92 9.29
CA TYR A 131 -4.86 6.02 8.59
C TYR A 131 -5.81 6.94 7.83
N ARG A 132 -7.01 6.48 7.49
CA ARG A 132 -8.06 7.31 6.84
C ARG A 132 -8.36 8.61 7.59
N ALA A 133 -8.24 8.61 8.92
CA ALA A 133 -8.43 9.81 9.72
C ALA A 133 -7.34 10.88 9.51
N TYR A 134 -6.17 10.47 9.00
CA TYR A 134 -4.98 11.34 8.86
C TYR A 134 -4.60 11.60 7.40
N ALA A 135 -5.03 10.75 6.48
CA ALA A 135 -4.60 10.78 5.08
C ALA A 135 -4.85 12.11 4.39
N ALA A 136 -6.00 12.75 4.63
CA ALA A 136 -6.34 14.05 4.04
C ALA A 136 -5.39 15.19 4.49
N LYS A 137 -4.81 15.08 5.69
CA LYS A 137 -3.83 16.03 6.22
C LYS A 137 -2.43 15.72 5.70
N GLU A 138 -2.02 14.47 5.77
CA GLU A 138 -0.64 14.06 5.53
C GLU A 138 -0.33 13.84 4.04
N MET A 139 -1.32 13.37 3.26
CA MET A 139 -1.20 13.10 1.82
C MET A 139 -2.15 13.98 0.98
N LYS A 140 -2.27 15.26 1.35
CA LYS A 140 -3.21 16.22 0.72
C LYS A 140 -2.99 16.46 -0.77
N GLU A 141 -1.81 16.13 -1.28
CA GLU A 141 -1.40 16.35 -2.67
C GLU A 141 -1.89 15.27 -3.63
N VAL A 142 -2.46 14.19 -3.10
CA VAL A 142 -2.98 13.05 -3.86
C VAL A 142 -4.34 12.62 -3.34
N LYS A 143 -5.11 11.88 -4.12
CA LYS A 143 -6.29 11.15 -3.64
C LYS A 143 -5.80 9.85 -2.98
N TYR A 144 -5.85 9.79 -1.66
CA TYR A 144 -5.62 8.56 -0.92
C TYR A 144 -6.71 7.53 -1.25
N CYS A 145 -6.31 6.32 -1.57
CA CYS A 145 -7.21 5.21 -1.87
C CYS A 145 -7.27 4.22 -0.70
N PHE A 146 -6.18 3.53 -0.41
CA PHE A 146 -6.06 2.67 0.75
C PHE A 146 -4.59 2.42 1.11
N ALA A 147 -4.37 1.92 2.34
CA ALA A 147 -3.08 1.46 2.81
C ALA A 147 -3.10 -0.07 3.04
N PHE A 148 -1.96 -0.71 2.84
CA PHE A 148 -1.77 -2.14 3.07
C PHE A 148 -0.31 -2.44 3.40
N ALA A 149 0.02 -3.66 3.83
CA ALA A 149 1.36 -4.04 4.19
C ALA A 149 1.73 -5.42 3.65
N HIS A 150 3.03 -5.72 3.59
CA HIS A 150 3.51 -7.10 3.48
C HIS A 150 3.55 -7.77 4.86
N ASP A 151 3.56 -9.11 4.89
CA ASP A 151 3.70 -9.89 6.13
C ASP A 151 5.06 -9.59 6.81
N PRO A 152 5.18 -9.75 8.15
CA PRO A 152 6.37 -9.31 8.86
C PRO A 152 7.67 -9.75 8.22
N GLY A 153 8.53 -8.76 7.98
CA GLY A 153 9.87 -8.92 7.45
C GLY A 153 10.89 -9.17 8.55
N ALA A 154 12.07 -9.61 8.14
CA ALA A 154 13.17 -10.01 8.99
C ALA A 154 14.49 -9.34 8.58
N LEU A 155 15.53 -9.53 9.40
CA LEU A 155 16.88 -9.15 9.06
C LEU A 155 17.60 -10.29 8.34
N HIS A 156 18.18 -10.01 7.18
CA HIS A 156 18.96 -10.93 6.37
C HIS A 156 20.35 -10.34 6.15
N SER A 157 21.42 -11.13 6.32
CA SER A 157 22.77 -10.59 6.39
C SER A 157 23.85 -11.55 5.87
N ARG A 158 25.03 -11.00 5.61
CA ARG A 158 26.24 -11.76 5.30
C ARG A 158 26.93 -12.35 6.55
N LYS A 159 26.65 -11.77 7.73
CA LYS A 159 27.17 -12.23 9.02
C LYS A 159 26.00 -12.50 9.97
N LYS A 160 26.14 -13.51 10.83
CA LYS A 160 25.13 -13.84 11.83
C LYS A 160 24.95 -12.71 12.84
N VAL A 161 23.71 -12.35 13.13
CA VAL A 161 23.32 -11.28 14.05
C VAL A 161 22.41 -11.89 15.11
N LEU A 162 22.86 -11.99 16.35
CA LEU A 162 22.09 -12.54 17.48
C LEU A 162 21.65 -11.46 18.44
N MET A 163 22.53 -10.48 18.70
CA MET A 163 22.29 -9.40 19.64
C MET A 163 22.19 -8.06 18.89
N PRO A 164 21.47 -7.08 19.44
CA PRO A 164 21.43 -5.71 18.85
C PRO A 164 22.81 -5.09 18.65
N THR A 165 23.75 -5.40 19.54
CA THR A 165 25.14 -4.93 19.48
C THR A 165 25.91 -5.45 18.26
N ASP A 166 25.49 -6.59 17.68
CA ASP A 166 26.11 -7.14 16.47
C ASP A 166 25.88 -6.28 15.24
N MET A 167 24.89 -5.36 15.30
CA MET A 167 24.58 -4.37 14.24
C MET A 167 25.65 -3.28 14.13
N LYS A 168 26.47 -3.07 15.19
CA LYS A 168 27.47 -2.01 15.25
C LYS A 168 28.46 -2.11 14.08
N GLY A 169 28.59 -1.02 13.32
CA GLY A 169 29.46 -0.91 12.16
C GLY A 169 28.99 -1.65 10.90
N MET A 170 27.85 -2.36 10.95
CA MET A 170 27.28 -2.98 9.73
C MET A 170 26.61 -1.90 8.86
N LYS A 171 26.78 -2.05 7.56
CA LYS A 171 26.06 -1.28 6.55
C LYS A 171 24.77 -2.01 6.20
N ILE A 172 23.63 -1.44 6.53
CA ILE A 172 22.34 -2.12 6.44
C ILE A 172 21.36 -1.32 5.56
N ARG A 173 20.76 -2.00 4.60
CA ARG A 173 19.65 -1.42 3.82
C ARG A 173 18.33 -1.63 4.56
N PRO A 174 17.73 -0.60 5.15
CA PRO A 174 16.43 -0.70 5.81
C PRO A 174 15.30 -0.61 4.79
N ALA A 175 14.15 -1.22 5.12
CA ALA A 175 12.97 -1.19 4.27
C ALA A 175 12.26 0.17 4.26
N THR A 176 12.38 0.92 5.35
CA THR A 176 11.77 2.26 5.56
C THR A 176 12.71 3.16 6.34
N SER A 177 12.46 4.47 6.33
CA SER A 177 13.20 5.45 7.15
C SER A 177 13.10 5.15 8.64
N THR A 178 11.95 4.67 9.13
CA THR A 178 11.78 4.25 10.54
C THR A 178 12.71 3.10 10.91
N ILE A 179 12.83 2.11 10.05
CA ILE A 179 13.81 1.02 10.25
C ILE A 179 15.24 1.52 10.07
N GLY A 180 15.47 2.54 9.26
CA GLY A 180 16.75 3.25 9.16
C GLY A 180 17.14 3.94 10.46
N GLN A 181 16.20 4.54 11.18
CA GLN A 181 16.42 5.07 12.54
C GLN A 181 16.82 3.97 13.52
N MET A 182 16.16 2.80 13.46
CA MET A 182 16.56 1.62 14.24
C MET A 182 18.01 1.20 13.94
N VAL A 183 18.38 1.11 12.67
CA VAL A 183 19.75 0.75 12.25
C VAL A 183 20.76 1.73 12.85
N THR A 184 20.52 3.03 12.74
CA THR A 184 21.39 4.09 13.29
C THR A 184 21.47 4.02 14.81
N LEU A 185 20.34 3.83 15.49
CA LEU A 185 20.25 3.68 16.95
C LEU A 185 21.12 2.52 17.46
N LEU A 186 21.16 1.42 16.71
CA LEU A 186 21.93 0.22 17.06
C LEU A 186 23.41 0.29 16.60
N GLY A 187 23.86 1.45 16.14
CA GLY A 187 25.26 1.70 15.72
C GLY A 187 25.61 1.18 14.32
N GLY A 188 24.61 0.83 13.52
CA GLY A 188 24.79 0.49 12.11
C GLY A 188 24.77 1.75 11.21
N THR A 189 25.19 1.57 9.97
CA THR A 189 25.09 2.60 8.92
C THR A 189 23.87 2.32 8.03
N ASN A 190 22.97 3.29 7.93
CA ASN A 190 21.80 3.23 7.07
C ASN A 190 22.20 3.43 5.60
N VAL A 191 21.97 2.42 4.77
CA VAL A 191 22.21 2.44 3.31
C VAL A 191 20.89 2.72 2.58
N GLN A 192 20.78 3.90 1.99
CA GLN A 192 19.62 4.30 1.20
C GLN A 192 19.62 3.54 -0.15
N ALA A 193 18.67 2.65 -0.33
CA ALA A 193 18.41 1.96 -1.59
C ALA A 193 16.94 1.51 -1.66
N SER A 194 16.34 1.56 -2.84
CA SER A 194 15.02 0.99 -3.08
C SER A 194 15.05 -0.55 -3.05
N ALA A 195 13.89 -1.19 -3.03
CA ALA A 195 13.83 -2.65 -3.10
C ALA A 195 14.44 -3.21 -4.41
N PRO A 196 14.17 -2.65 -5.60
CA PRO A 196 14.83 -3.05 -6.84
C PRO A 196 16.37 -2.95 -6.83
N GLU A 197 16.93 -1.96 -6.13
CA GLU A 197 18.37 -1.71 -6.06
C GLU A 197 19.10 -2.55 -5.00
N SER A 198 18.33 -3.21 -4.12
CA SER A 198 18.87 -3.83 -2.89
C SER A 198 19.84 -4.97 -3.15
N ARG A 199 19.57 -5.82 -4.17
CA ARG A 199 20.49 -6.91 -4.53
C ARG A 199 21.85 -6.38 -4.93
N ASP A 200 21.89 -5.43 -5.84
CA ASP A 200 23.12 -4.79 -6.32
C ASP A 200 23.89 -4.12 -5.18
N ALA A 201 23.20 -3.43 -4.28
CA ALA A 201 23.83 -2.79 -3.12
C ALA A 201 24.56 -3.82 -2.23
N ILE A 202 23.96 -4.99 -2.01
CA ILE A 202 24.60 -6.06 -1.22
C ILE A 202 25.71 -6.73 -2.02
N GLU A 203 25.46 -7.08 -3.28
CA GLU A 203 26.42 -7.78 -4.14
C GLU A 203 27.74 -7.00 -4.27
N ARG A 204 27.66 -5.69 -4.46
CA ARG A 204 28.80 -4.76 -4.54
C ARG A 204 29.42 -4.39 -3.18
N GLY A 205 28.89 -4.90 -2.07
CA GLY A 205 29.41 -4.60 -0.72
C GLY A 205 29.10 -3.18 -0.22
N VAL A 206 28.16 -2.48 -0.84
CA VAL A 206 27.62 -1.21 -0.34
C VAL A 206 26.77 -1.46 0.92
N ALA A 207 26.06 -2.60 0.99
CA ALA A 207 25.39 -3.07 2.18
C ALA A 207 25.87 -4.47 2.59
N ASP A 208 25.87 -4.76 3.91
CA ASP A 208 26.21 -6.05 4.51
C ASP A 208 24.95 -6.84 4.87
N ALA A 209 23.83 -6.16 5.05
CA ALA A 209 22.56 -6.71 5.48
C ALA A 209 21.38 -5.90 4.95
N ILE A 210 20.19 -6.49 5.05
CA ILE A 210 18.93 -5.91 4.60
C ILE A 210 17.79 -6.31 5.54
N THR A 211 16.86 -5.43 5.77
CA THR A 211 15.53 -5.82 6.26
C THR A 211 14.60 -6.02 5.06
N PHE A 212 14.02 -7.22 4.96
CA PHE A 212 13.20 -7.60 3.79
C PHE A 212 12.15 -8.67 4.16
N PRO A 213 11.03 -8.77 3.44
CA PRO A 213 10.10 -9.88 3.60
C PRO A 213 10.57 -11.14 2.86
N TRP A 214 10.07 -12.29 3.27
CA TRP A 214 10.64 -13.60 2.95
C TRP A 214 10.48 -14.08 1.50
N GLY A 215 9.28 -13.96 0.93
CA GLY A 215 9.02 -14.38 -0.45
C GLY A 215 9.68 -13.44 -1.45
N SER A 216 9.62 -12.14 -1.15
CA SER A 216 10.28 -11.11 -1.92
C SER A 216 11.81 -11.26 -1.89
N LEU A 217 12.40 -11.78 -0.81
CA LEU A 217 13.84 -12.05 -0.72
C LEU A 217 14.33 -12.91 -1.90
N THR A 218 13.62 -13.99 -2.21
CA THR A 218 13.94 -14.88 -3.33
C THR A 218 13.62 -14.23 -4.68
N LEU A 219 12.48 -13.55 -4.79
CA LEU A 219 12.06 -12.93 -6.03
C LEU A 219 13.04 -11.85 -6.52
N PHE A 220 13.57 -11.05 -5.59
CA PHE A 220 14.61 -10.07 -5.89
C PHE A 220 16.02 -10.66 -5.94
N GLY A 221 16.17 -11.97 -5.75
CA GLY A 221 17.47 -12.68 -5.79
C GLY A 221 18.42 -12.30 -4.65
N ILE A 222 17.90 -11.72 -3.56
CA ILE A 222 18.67 -11.28 -2.40
C ILE A 222 19.15 -12.49 -1.59
N ASP A 223 18.39 -13.58 -1.56
CA ASP A 223 18.75 -14.87 -0.94
C ASP A 223 20.08 -15.46 -1.46
N LYS A 224 20.54 -15.02 -2.63
CA LYS A 224 21.82 -15.47 -3.24
C LYS A 224 23.02 -14.66 -2.76
N VAL A 225 22.81 -13.49 -2.17
CA VAL A 225 23.87 -12.55 -1.77
C VAL A 225 23.98 -12.35 -0.24
N VAL A 226 23.04 -12.95 0.52
CA VAL A 226 23.06 -13.04 1.99
C VAL A 226 23.01 -14.50 2.43
N LYS A 227 23.50 -14.80 3.63
CA LYS A 227 23.62 -16.18 4.13
C LYS A 227 22.83 -16.44 5.41
N PHE A 228 22.68 -15.43 6.24
CA PHE A 228 22.09 -15.53 7.57
C PHE A 228 20.74 -14.85 7.61
N HIS A 229 19.73 -15.53 8.13
CA HIS A 229 18.36 -15.04 8.16
C HIS A 229 17.81 -15.16 9.59
N MET A 230 17.63 -14.03 10.25
CA MET A 230 17.06 -13.96 11.59
C MET A 230 15.54 -14.13 11.50
N ASP A 231 15.03 -15.31 11.86
CA ASP A 231 13.60 -15.63 11.79
C ASP A 231 12.84 -15.01 12.98
N VAL A 232 12.70 -13.69 12.92
CA VAL A 232 11.98 -12.87 13.88
C VAL A 232 11.09 -11.91 13.11
N PRO A 233 9.78 -11.83 13.44
CA PRO A 233 8.86 -10.85 12.84
C PRO A 233 9.21 -9.46 13.38
N LEU A 234 10.13 -8.78 12.68
CA LEU A 234 10.73 -7.55 13.19
C LEU A 234 9.87 -6.31 12.91
N TYR A 235 9.28 -6.22 11.71
CA TYR A 235 8.55 -5.05 11.23
C TYR A 235 7.63 -5.41 10.07
N VAL A 236 6.71 -4.54 9.74
CA VAL A 236 6.05 -4.51 8.43
C VAL A 236 6.44 -3.23 7.68
N THR A 237 6.43 -3.26 6.35
CA THR A 237 6.41 -2.04 5.56
C THR A 237 4.97 -1.75 5.17
N PRO A 238 4.38 -0.65 5.64
CA PRO A 238 3.11 -0.20 5.13
C PRO A 238 3.31 0.58 3.83
N PHE A 239 2.39 0.39 2.90
CA PHE A 239 2.34 1.04 1.60
C PHE A 239 1.01 1.76 1.43
N VAL A 240 0.97 2.71 0.50
CA VAL A 240 -0.28 3.33 0.10
C VAL A 240 -0.54 3.17 -1.40
N TRP A 241 -1.80 3.04 -1.72
CA TRP A 241 -2.35 3.14 -3.05
C TRP A 241 -2.97 4.52 -3.18
N VAL A 242 -2.44 5.32 -4.09
CA VAL A 242 -2.87 6.72 -4.26
C VAL A 242 -3.19 7.01 -5.72
N MET A 243 -4.04 8.00 -5.95
CA MET A 243 -4.38 8.49 -7.29
C MET A 243 -3.99 9.95 -7.42
N ASN A 244 -3.59 10.37 -8.62
CA ASN A 244 -3.41 11.78 -8.95
C ASN A 244 -4.69 12.56 -8.65
N LEU A 245 -4.56 13.65 -7.91
CA LEU A 245 -5.71 14.41 -7.42
C LEU A 245 -6.45 15.11 -8.55
N ASP A 246 -5.74 15.70 -9.51
CA ASP A 246 -6.35 16.38 -10.65
C ASP A 246 -7.08 15.41 -11.58
N LYS A 247 -6.48 14.22 -11.81
CA LYS A 247 -7.14 13.14 -12.56
C LYS A 247 -8.45 12.73 -11.89
N TYR A 248 -8.43 12.51 -10.55
CA TYR A 248 -9.63 12.18 -9.78
C TYR A 248 -10.67 13.31 -9.86
N ASN A 249 -10.25 14.58 -9.70
CA ASN A 249 -11.16 15.73 -9.74
C ASN A 249 -11.84 15.89 -11.11
N GLY A 250 -11.14 15.55 -12.19
CA GLY A 250 -11.64 15.57 -13.57
C GLY A 250 -12.58 14.41 -13.95
N LEU A 251 -12.79 13.42 -13.07
CA LEU A 251 -13.73 12.32 -13.29
C LEU A 251 -15.18 12.79 -13.16
N SER A 252 -16.09 12.14 -13.90
CA SER A 252 -17.54 12.29 -13.70
C SER A 252 -17.98 11.80 -12.32
N ALA A 253 -19.20 12.16 -11.89
CA ALA A 253 -19.75 11.68 -10.62
C ALA A 253 -19.82 10.13 -10.55
N ALA A 254 -20.21 9.48 -11.66
CA ALA A 254 -20.29 8.02 -11.74
C ALA A 254 -18.88 7.37 -11.68
N GLN A 255 -17.91 7.96 -12.37
CA GLN A 255 -16.51 7.52 -12.33
C GLN A 255 -15.91 7.69 -10.93
N LYS A 256 -16.15 8.83 -10.25
CA LYS A 256 -15.73 9.05 -8.85
C LYS A 256 -16.34 8.01 -7.93
N GLN A 257 -17.63 7.72 -8.06
CA GLN A 257 -18.30 6.69 -7.27
C GLN A 257 -17.65 5.32 -7.48
N ALA A 258 -17.31 4.95 -8.72
CA ALA A 258 -16.59 3.72 -9.00
C ALA A 258 -15.22 3.67 -8.33
N VAL A 259 -14.42 4.75 -8.40
CA VAL A 259 -13.13 4.85 -7.70
C VAL A 259 -13.31 4.77 -6.19
N ASP A 260 -14.22 5.55 -5.61
CA ASP A 260 -14.41 5.61 -4.16
C ASP A 260 -14.87 4.27 -3.57
N SER A 261 -15.72 3.52 -4.31
CA SER A 261 -16.13 2.17 -3.92
C SER A 261 -14.98 1.14 -3.94
N HIS A 262 -13.88 1.45 -4.63
CA HIS A 262 -12.68 0.62 -4.71
C HIS A 262 -11.53 1.15 -3.83
N CYS A 263 -11.75 2.27 -3.14
CA CYS A 263 -10.78 2.90 -2.24
C CYS A 263 -11.20 2.71 -0.77
N ASN A 264 -11.12 1.48 -0.26
CA ASN A 264 -11.62 1.11 1.07
C ASN A 264 -10.76 0.03 1.75
N SER A 265 -11.05 -0.24 3.03
CA SER A 265 -10.29 -1.20 3.83
C SER A 265 -10.49 -2.67 3.40
N GLU A 266 -11.59 -2.99 2.72
CA GLU A 266 -11.82 -4.33 2.16
C GLU A 266 -10.80 -4.61 1.05
N TRP A 267 -10.56 -3.65 0.15
CA TRP A 267 -9.53 -3.77 -0.86
C TRP A 267 -8.12 -3.77 -0.28
N ALA A 268 -7.87 -2.99 0.78
CA ALA A 268 -6.61 -3.04 1.52
C ALA A 268 -6.32 -4.46 2.04
N GLU A 269 -7.31 -5.12 2.64
CA GLU A 269 -7.20 -6.49 3.13
C GLU A 269 -6.98 -7.51 2.00
N LYS A 270 -7.75 -7.42 0.91
CA LYS A 270 -7.59 -8.31 -0.26
C LYS A 270 -6.19 -8.23 -0.87
N ILE A 271 -5.69 -7.03 -1.08
CA ILE A 271 -4.34 -6.81 -1.64
C ILE A 271 -3.26 -7.27 -0.65
N GLY A 272 -3.38 -6.89 0.63
CA GLY A 272 -2.47 -7.30 1.68
C GLY A 272 -2.45 -8.81 1.91
N THR A 273 -3.61 -9.48 1.83
CA THR A 273 -3.72 -10.95 1.95
C THR A 273 -2.97 -11.66 0.84
N ALA A 274 -3.14 -11.25 -0.42
CA ALA A 274 -2.44 -11.86 -1.55
C ALA A 274 -0.91 -11.74 -1.40
N TRP A 275 -0.44 -10.59 -0.91
CA TRP A 275 0.99 -10.40 -0.65
C TRP A 275 1.45 -11.22 0.57
N ALA A 276 0.71 -11.22 1.67
CA ALA A 276 1.04 -12.00 2.86
C ALA A 276 1.17 -13.50 2.54
N ASP A 277 0.24 -14.06 1.77
CA ASP A 277 0.30 -15.47 1.35
C ASP A 277 1.56 -15.78 0.53
N PHE A 278 1.97 -14.87 -0.33
CA PHE A 278 3.22 -14.98 -1.08
C PHE A 278 4.44 -14.97 -0.14
N GLU A 279 4.51 -14.06 0.83
CA GLU A 279 5.61 -13.96 1.79
C GLU A 279 5.68 -15.20 2.69
N ILE A 280 4.56 -15.69 3.21
CA ILE A 280 4.45 -16.90 4.02
C ILE A 280 4.90 -18.13 3.21
N SER A 281 4.44 -18.25 1.96
CA SER A 281 4.88 -19.33 1.05
C SER A 281 6.37 -19.28 0.80
N GLY A 282 6.94 -18.09 0.57
CA GLY A 282 8.37 -17.89 0.38
C GLY A 282 9.19 -18.28 1.60
N ARG A 283 8.74 -17.88 2.81
CA ARG A 283 9.37 -18.30 4.07
C ARG A 283 9.36 -19.83 4.21
N THR A 284 8.24 -20.48 3.95
CA THR A 284 8.11 -21.94 4.03
C THR A 284 9.08 -22.63 3.08
N LYS A 285 9.22 -22.13 1.84
CA LYS A 285 10.17 -22.66 0.85
C LYS A 285 11.62 -22.48 1.30
N LEU A 286 11.97 -21.32 1.83
CA LEU A 286 13.32 -21.03 2.32
C LEU A 286 13.69 -21.88 3.54
N LEU A 287 12.74 -22.15 4.45
CA LEU A 287 12.94 -23.06 5.59
C LEU A 287 13.17 -24.52 5.16
N ALA A 288 12.54 -24.94 4.08
CA ALA A 288 12.71 -26.30 3.53
C ALA A 288 14.04 -26.46 2.75
N ASP A 289 14.56 -25.39 2.16
CA ASP A 289 15.82 -25.38 1.40
C ASP A 289 17.00 -25.05 2.32
N LYS A 290 17.78 -26.08 2.66
CA LYS A 290 18.92 -25.98 3.58
C LYS A 290 20.25 -25.64 2.89
N ALA A 291 20.28 -25.43 1.57
CA ALA A 291 21.51 -25.20 0.83
C ALA A 291 22.09 -23.80 1.07
N ASN A 292 23.33 -23.75 1.58
CA ASN A 292 24.16 -22.53 1.73
C ASN A 292 23.58 -21.37 2.53
N ARG A 293 22.58 -21.61 3.42
CA ARG A 293 21.96 -20.59 4.26
C ARG A 293 21.73 -21.07 5.67
N GLU A 294 21.68 -20.15 6.61
CA GLU A 294 21.33 -20.42 8.00
C GLU A 294 20.11 -19.55 8.38
N ILE A 295 18.99 -20.21 8.64
CA ILE A 295 17.80 -19.58 9.20
C ILE A 295 17.78 -19.94 10.69
N TYR A 296 17.71 -18.93 11.55
CA TYR A 296 17.81 -19.10 13.00
C TYR A 296 16.82 -18.21 13.74
N SER A 297 16.31 -18.73 14.84
CA SER A 297 15.48 -17.96 15.78
C SER A 297 16.34 -17.43 16.94
N LEU A 298 15.87 -16.33 17.52
CA LEU A 298 16.45 -15.80 18.76
C LEU A 298 15.86 -16.54 19.96
N ASN A 299 16.68 -16.78 20.98
CA ASN A 299 16.15 -17.25 22.26
C ASN A 299 15.39 -16.11 22.99
N PRO A 300 14.60 -16.41 24.05
CA PRO A 300 13.80 -15.41 24.75
C PRO A 300 14.61 -14.20 25.28
N SER A 301 15.83 -14.45 25.79
CA SER A 301 16.72 -13.40 26.29
C SER A 301 17.21 -12.48 25.16
N GLN A 302 17.60 -13.05 24.02
CA GLN A 302 18.00 -12.30 22.85
C GLN A 302 16.86 -11.47 22.31
N LEU A 303 15.66 -12.05 22.18
CA LEU A 303 14.46 -11.32 21.72
C LEU A 303 14.10 -10.17 22.65
N ALA A 304 14.18 -10.37 23.98
CA ALA A 304 13.95 -9.31 24.97
C ALA A 304 14.99 -8.19 24.83
N ALA A 305 16.27 -8.53 24.62
CA ALA A 305 17.32 -7.55 24.37
C ALA A 305 17.03 -6.72 23.11
N TRP A 306 16.58 -7.35 22.01
CA TRP A 306 16.14 -6.64 20.80
C TRP A 306 14.99 -5.68 21.08
N LYS A 307 13.90 -6.14 21.70
CA LYS A 307 12.75 -5.29 22.03
C LYS A 307 13.16 -4.07 22.88
N THR A 308 14.02 -4.28 23.86
CA THR A 308 14.54 -3.19 24.70
C THR A 308 15.40 -2.21 23.91
N ALA A 309 16.33 -2.71 23.08
CA ALA A 309 17.27 -1.88 22.34
C ALA A 309 16.59 -1.01 21.27
N VAL A 310 15.47 -1.47 20.67
CA VAL A 310 14.75 -0.72 19.65
C VAL A 310 13.65 0.19 20.19
N ALA A 311 13.28 0.06 21.47
CA ALA A 311 12.21 0.86 22.07
C ALA A 311 12.37 2.39 21.88
N PRO A 312 13.60 2.97 21.90
CA PRO A 312 13.79 4.40 21.66
C PRO A 312 13.36 4.88 20.27
N VAL A 313 13.24 4.00 19.27
CA VAL A 313 12.73 4.36 17.92
C VAL A 313 11.31 4.94 18.02
N LYS A 314 10.50 4.40 18.93
CA LYS A 314 9.14 4.92 19.18
C LYS A 314 9.15 6.34 19.73
N GLN A 315 10.13 6.69 20.57
CA GLN A 315 10.28 8.06 21.05
C GLN A 315 10.75 9.01 19.93
N GLN A 316 11.72 8.59 19.10
CA GLN A 316 12.15 9.37 17.93
C GLN A 316 10.99 9.66 16.97
N TRP A 317 10.17 8.65 16.70
CA TRP A 317 8.93 8.79 15.92
C TRP A 317 7.95 9.79 16.58
N ALA A 318 7.73 9.67 17.88
CA ALA A 318 6.83 10.56 18.62
C ALA A 318 7.27 12.04 18.54
N ASP A 319 8.57 12.27 18.61
CA ASP A 319 9.15 13.62 18.47
C ASP A 319 8.93 14.20 17.07
N GLU A 320 9.01 13.36 16.01
CA GLU A 320 8.72 13.79 14.64
C GLU A 320 7.24 14.15 14.45
N VAL A 321 6.32 13.33 14.97
CA VAL A 321 4.88 13.61 14.95
C VAL A 321 4.57 14.93 15.68
N LYS A 322 5.14 15.11 16.86
CA LYS A 322 4.96 16.34 17.67
C LYS A 322 5.47 17.59 16.94
N LYS A 323 6.60 17.50 16.24
CA LYS A 323 7.13 18.62 15.43
C LYS A 323 6.17 19.04 14.32
N ARG A 324 5.31 18.15 13.84
CA ARG A 324 4.26 18.46 12.84
C ARG A 324 2.97 18.99 13.45
N GLY A 325 2.89 19.11 14.80
CA GLY A 325 1.74 19.63 15.52
C GLY A 325 0.66 18.59 15.80
N ASP A 326 0.99 17.30 15.72
CA ASP A 326 0.08 16.20 16.07
C ASP A 326 0.42 15.62 17.45
N ASP A 327 -0.55 14.98 18.09
CA ASP A 327 -0.36 14.28 19.35
C ASP A 327 0.07 12.82 19.10
N PRO A 328 1.35 12.47 19.32
CA PRO A 328 1.83 11.11 19.06
C PRO A 328 1.17 10.07 19.97
N THR A 329 0.73 10.45 21.16
CA THR A 329 0.03 9.54 22.08
C THR A 329 -1.34 9.17 21.52
N ALA A 330 -2.10 10.15 21.05
CA ALA A 330 -3.41 9.91 20.41
C ALA A 330 -3.27 9.09 19.12
N VAL A 331 -2.28 9.42 18.27
CA VAL A 331 -1.99 8.68 17.03
C VAL A 331 -1.66 7.23 17.31
N MET A 332 -0.76 6.96 18.27
CA MET A 332 -0.36 5.59 18.61
C MET A 332 -1.52 4.81 19.25
N LYS A 333 -2.26 5.43 20.15
CA LYS A 333 -3.44 4.81 20.78
C LYS A 333 -4.46 4.39 19.73
N ALA A 334 -4.74 5.26 18.76
CA ALA A 334 -5.68 4.95 17.67
C ALA A 334 -5.17 3.80 16.79
N LEU A 335 -3.86 3.75 16.47
CA LEU A 335 -3.26 2.63 15.73
C LEU A 335 -3.42 1.32 16.53
N GLN A 336 -3.04 1.29 17.80
CA GLN A 336 -3.13 0.10 18.64
C GLN A 336 -4.57 -0.39 18.80
N GLN A 337 -5.54 0.51 18.96
CA GLN A 337 -6.96 0.16 18.98
C GLN A 337 -7.40 -0.49 17.67
N SER A 338 -6.96 0.04 16.53
CA SER A 338 -7.24 -0.56 15.23
C SER A 338 -6.60 -1.94 15.10
N LEU A 339 -5.31 -2.08 15.41
CA LEU A 339 -4.60 -3.35 15.36
C LEU A 339 -5.25 -4.42 16.27
N THR A 340 -5.68 -4.05 17.48
CA THR A 340 -6.38 -4.94 18.40
C THR A 340 -7.74 -5.37 17.85
N LYS A 341 -8.52 -4.41 17.32
CA LYS A 341 -9.83 -4.69 16.69
C LYS A 341 -9.72 -5.72 15.57
N TYR A 342 -8.68 -5.61 14.75
CA TYR A 342 -8.43 -6.49 13.62
C TYR A 342 -7.54 -7.71 13.97
N LYS A 343 -7.18 -7.91 15.25
CA LYS A 343 -6.35 -9.04 15.73
C LYS A 343 -4.99 -9.12 15.01
N SER A 344 -4.35 -7.99 14.80
CA SER A 344 -3.06 -7.86 14.13
C SER A 344 -1.98 -7.18 14.98
N ALA A 345 -2.27 -6.85 16.24
CA ALA A 345 -1.25 -6.39 17.20
C ALA A 345 -0.26 -7.51 17.56
N MET A 346 1.00 -7.12 17.90
CA MET A 346 2.06 -8.00 18.38
C MET A 346 2.09 -8.10 19.90
#